data_7aa98fd7d3a5e66e0dc4202b8ce78329
#
_entry.id   7aa98fd7d3a5e66e0dc4202b8ce78329
#
_cell.length_a   1.000
_cell.length_b   1.000
_cell.length_c   1.000
_cell.angle_alpha   90.00
_cell.angle_beta   90.00
_cell.angle_gamma   90.00
#
_symmetry.space_group_name_H-M   'P 1'
#
loop_
_entity.id
_entity.type
_entity.pdbx_description
1 polymer ?
#
loop_
_entity_poly.entity_id
_entity_poly.type
_entity_poly.pdbx_seq_one_letter_code
_entity_poly.pdbx_strand_id
1 'polypeptide(L)'
;ATPSEDEAALLAEPERPGQRRLRMPAGLLMQGVTTRALAAACLEQHGVWGLVGWPDADVLASHRHHAVAYDVGVIREVLEAIDDEECSVEHLERVVRQDAVLVYRILLLVNSAAYGLRREIDALRHALMMLGLRELGRWLREQLPEGEPDGDLHPVRLSMVMRARLAQHLLATGSDDSLRSEVYTTALL
;
A
#
# COMPACT_ATOMS: atom_id res chain seq x y z
N ALA A 1 -17.81 16.83 -5.35
CA ALA A 1 -18.44 17.59 -4.25
C ALA A 1 -18.03 16.92 -2.94
N THR A 2 -17.83 17.72 -1.89
CA THR A 2 -17.59 17.22 -0.53
C THR A 2 -18.95 17.28 0.17
N PRO A 3 -19.50 16.16 0.69
CA PRO A 3 -20.75 16.20 1.42
C PRO A 3 -20.58 17.02 2.71
N SER A 4 -21.57 17.81 3.07
CA SER A 4 -21.62 18.44 4.38
C SER A 4 -21.84 17.36 5.46
N GLU A 5 -21.52 17.67 6.74
CA GLU A 5 -21.74 16.72 7.84
C GLU A 5 -23.22 16.28 7.94
N ASP A 6 -24.15 17.20 7.65
CA ASP A 6 -25.58 16.91 7.64
C ASP A 6 -25.98 16.00 6.47
N GLU A 7 -25.40 16.20 5.28
CA GLU A 7 -25.60 15.33 4.11
C GLU A 7 -24.99 13.95 4.32
N ALA A 8 -23.81 13.90 4.96
CA ALA A 8 -23.17 12.64 5.33
C ALA A 8 -24.02 11.83 6.33
N ALA A 9 -24.61 12.48 7.32
CA ALA A 9 -25.52 11.85 8.27
C ALA A 9 -26.81 11.33 7.59
N LEU A 10 -27.37 12.10 6.66
CA LEU A 10 -28.57 11.69 5.89
C LEU A 10 -28.29 10.52 4.94
N LEU A 11 -27.08 10.43 4.39
CA LEU A 11 -26.67 9.33 3.51
C LEU A 11 -26.35 8.05 4.30
N ALA A 12 -25.92 8.17 5.55
CA ALA A 12 -25.58 7.04 6.42
C ALA A 12 -26.80 6.45 7.16
N GLU A 13 -27.95 7.13 7.20
CA GLU A 13 -29.16 6.61 7.86
C GLU A 13 -29.82 5.49 7.03
N PRO A 14 -30.25 4.38 7.69
CA PRO A 14 -31.02 3.35 7.01
C PRO A 14 -32.36 3.90 6.52
N GLU A 15 -32.83 3.43 5.35
CA GLU A 15 -34.04 3.90 4.69
C GLU A 15 -35.26 3.84 5.63
N ARG A 16 -35.86 4.98 5.86
CA ARG A 16 -37.20 5.03 6.48
C ARG A 16 -38.27 5.09 5.38
N PRO A 17 -39.36 4.30 5.48
CA PRO A 17 -40.43 4.33 4.51
C PRO A 17 -41.00 5.77 4.40
N GLY A 18 -40.92 6.35 3.19
CA GLY A 18 -41.43 7.68 2.90
C GLY A 18 -40.42 8.81 2.80
N GLN A 19 -39.14 8.56 3.02
CA GLN A 19 -38.09 9.56 2.81
C GLN A 19 -37.74 9.71 1.33
N ARG A 20 -37.74 10.97 0.85
CA ARG A 20 -37.35 11.31 -0.53
C ARG A 20 -35.84 11.19 -0.65
N ARG A 21 -35.35 10.24 -1.44
CA ARG A 21 -33.91 10.16 -1.78
C ARG A 21 -33.44 11.49 -2.39
N LEU A 22 -32.31 11.98 -1.94
CA LEU A 22 -31.60 13.06 -2.61
C LEU A 22 -31.28 12.63 -4.05
N ARG A 23 -31.92 13.26 -5.04
CA ARG A 23 -31.59 13.04 -6.44
C ARG A 23 -30.25 13.72 -6.73
N MET A 24 -29.19 12.95 -6.74
CA MET A 24 -27.87 13.42 -7.16
C MET A 24 -27.82 13.60 -8.70
N PRO A 25 -27.13 14.63 -9.20
CA PRO A 25 -26.89 14.78 -10.65
C PRO A 25 -26.18 13.53 -11.20
N ALA A 26 -26.51 13.11 -12.42
CA ALA A 26 -25.83 12.00 -13.06
C ALA A 26 -24.34 12.30 -13.31
N GLY A 27 -23.47 11.32 -13.07
CA GLY A 27 -22.02 11.45 -13.28
C GLY A 27 -21.27 12.15 -12.14
N LEU A 28 -21.83 12.17 -10.93
CA LEU A 28 -21.21 12.80 -9.78
C LEU A 28 -20.08 11.95 -9.19
N LEU A 29 -18.95 12.58 -8.91
CA LEU A 29 -17.87 12.03 -8.10
C LEU A 29 -17.96 12.62 -6.69
N MET A 30 -18.08 11.76 -5.67
CA MET A 30 -18.13 12.17 -4.27
C MET A 30 -16.70 12.18 -3.69
N GLN A 31 -16.39 13.25 -2.93
CA GLN A 31 -15.09 13.47 -2.33
C GLN A 31 -15.24 13.66 -0.81
N GLY A 32 -14.18 13.31 -0.05
CA GLY A 32 -14.18 13.47 1.40
C GLY A 32 -14.96 12.37 2.13
N VAL A 33 -15.09 11.22 1.51
CA VAL A 33 -15.72 10.03 2.10
C VAL A 33 -14.72 9.34 3.00
N THR A 34 -14.91 9.43 4.32
CA THR A 34 -13.94 8.98 5.32
C THR A 34 -14.32 7.68 6.01
N THR A 35 -15.57 7.21 5.85
CA THR A 35 -16.07 5.97 6.47
C THR A 35 -16.64 5.00 5.46
N ARG A 36 -16.57 3.69 5.76
CA ARG A 36 -17.15 2.64 4.89
C ARG A 36 -18.66 2.77 4.75
N ALA A 37 -19.35 3.14 5.83
CA ALA A 37 -20.79 3.33 5.82
C ALA A 37 -21.18 4.47 4.85
N LEU A 38 -20.45 5.59 4.91
CA LEU A 38 -20.66 6.71 4.00
C LEU A 38 -20.30 6.33 2.56
N ALA A 39 -19.22 5.56 2.35
CA ALA A 39 -18.85 5.05 1.03
C ALA A 39 -19.96 4.21 0.40
N ALA A 40 -20.49 3.24 1.14
CA ALA A 40 -21.59 2.40 0.69
C ALA A 40 -22.85 3.24 0.38
N ALA A 41 -23.25 4.13 1.30
CA ALA A 41 -24.41 4.99 1.11
C ALA A 41 -24.27 5.91 -0.13
N CYS A 42 -23.07 6.45 -0.39
CA CYS A 42 -22.80 7.25 -1.58
C CYS A 42 -22.91 6.43 -2.88
N LEU A 43 -22.36 5.21 -2.91
CA LEU A 43 -22.35 4.35 -4.10
C LEU A 43 -23.75 3.79 -4.42
N GLU A 44 -24.63 3.69 -3.42
CA GLU A 44 -26.04 3.28 -3.61
C GLU A 44 -26.90 4.39 -4.22
N GLN A 45 -26.43 5.66 -4.22
CA GLN A 45 -27.19 6.76 -4.79
C GLN A 45 -27.18 6.74 -6.32
N HIS A 46 -28.37 6.91 -6.93
CA HIS A 46 -28.47 7.05 -8.37
C HIS A 46 -27.73 8.31 -8.86
N GLY A 47 -26.84 8.11 -9.83
CA GLY A 47 -26.08 9.18 -10.44
C GLY A 47 -24.65 9.36 -9.88
N VAL A 48 -24.30 8.71 -8.78
CA VAL A 48 -22.91 8.67 -8.30
C VAL A 48 -22.12 7.66 -9.15
N TRP A 49 -21.04 8.14 -9.76
CA TRP A 49 -20.14 7.32 -10.58
C TRP A 49 -19.02 6.70 -9.77
N GLY A 50 -18.63 7.33 -8.68
CA GLY A 50 -17.56 6.85 -7.86
C GLY A 50 -17.16 7.81 -6.74
N LEU A 51 -16.16 7.38 -5.99
CA LEU A 51 -15.60 8.12 -4.88
C LEU A 51 -14.21 8.61 -5.24
N VAL A 52 -13.88 9.83 -4.81
CA VAL A 52 -12.52 10.37 -4.85
C VAL A 52 -11.95 10.28 -3.45
N GLY A 53 -11.02 9.35 -3.26
CA GLY A 53 -10.45 8.99 -1.97
C GLY A 53 -10.90 7.60 -1.52
N TRP A 54 -10.66 7.31 -0.28
CA TRP A 54 -10.95 6.03 0.36
C TRP A 54 -11.36 6.27 1.82
N PRO A 55 -12.21 5.43 2.43
CA PRO A 55 -12.60 5.55 3.83
C PRO A 55 -11.44 5.14 4.78
N ASP A 56 -10.33 5.87 4.70
CA ASP A 56 -9.09 5.64 5.41
C ASP A 56 -9.23 5.68 6.94
N ALA A 57 -10.12 6.53 7.45
CA ALA A 57 -10.34 6.67 8.88
C ALA A 57 -10.81 5.34 9.53
N ASP A 58 -11.80 4.67 8.92
CA ASP A 58 -12.30 3.38 9.41
C ASP A 58 -11.28 2.27 9.22
N VAL A 59 -10.65 2.23 8.04
CA VAL A 59 -9.66 1.21 7.70
C VAL A 59 -8.46 1.31 8.65
N LEU A 60 -7.90 2.49 8.83
CA LEU A 60 -6.74 2.69 9.72
C LEU A 60 -7.13 2.45 11.19
N ALA A 61 -8.34 2.84 11.61
CA ALA A 61 -8.81 2.57 12.96
C ALA A 61 -8.95 1.07 13.25
N SER A 62 -9.47 0.28 12.29
CA SER A 62 -9.60 -1.17 12.43
C SER A 62 -8.26 -1.89 12.50
N HIS A 63 -7.19 -1.32 11.90
CA HIS A 63 -5.86 -1.92 11.87
C HIS A 63 -4.89 -1.37 12.93
N ARG A 64 -5.32 -0.39 13.75
CA ARG A 64 -4.44 0.31 14.71
C ARG A 64 -3.65 -0.61 15.65
N HIS A 65 -4.20 -1.78 15.99
CA HIS A 65 -3.61 -2.72 16.96
C HIS A 65 -3.24 -4.07 16.34
N HIS A 66 -3.29 -4.18 15.02
CA HIS A 66 -2.92 -5.39 14.30
C HIS A 66 -1.62 -5.16 13.52
N ALA A 67 -0.78 -6.19 13.48
CA ALA A 67 0.34 -6.17 12.56
C ALA A 67 -0.19 -6.15 11.13
N VAL A 68 0.32 -5.23 10.32
CA VAL A 68 -0.06 -5.19 8.90
C VAL A 68 0.54 -6.41 8.21
N ALA A 69 -0.32 -7.22 7.59
CA ALA A 69 0.09 -8.39 6.84
C ALA A 69 0.80 -7.99 5.53
N TYR A 70 1.63 -8.88 5.01
CA TYR A 70 2.25 -8.73 3.70
C TYR A 70 1.24 -8.91 2.57
N ASP A 71 1.58 -8.40 1.40
CA ASP A 71 0.91 -8.82 0.17
C ASP A 71 1.44 -10.20 -0.27
N VAL A 72 0.62 -11.24 -0.11
CA VAL A 72 0.96 -12.62 -0.46
C VAL A 72 1.28 -12.76 -1.95
N GLY A 73 0.63 -11.96 -2.80
CA GLY A 73 0.90 -11.93 -4.23
C GLY A 73 2.33 -11.47 -4.51
N VAL A 74 2.76 -10.39 -3.85
CA VAL A 74 4.15 -9.89 -3.97
C VAL A 74 5.15 -10.90 -3.45
N ILE A 75 4.89 -11.58 -2.31
CA ILE A 75 5.80 -12.61 -1.79
C ILE A 75 5.96 -13.75 -2.80
N ARG A 76 4.86 -14.21 -3.41
CA ARG A 76 4.92 -15.27 -4.43
C ARG A 76 5.71 -14.83 -5.65
N GLU A 77 5.49 -13.62 -6.16
CA GLU A 77 6.22 -13.06 -7.29
C GLU A 77 7.73 -12.97 -7.01
N VAL A 78 8.11 -12.56 -5.78
CA VAL A 78 9.53 -12.55 -5.36
C VAL A 78 10.12 -13.96 -5.31
N LEU A 79 9.37 -14.94 -4.79
CA LEU A 79 9.85 -16.35 -4.73
C LEU A 79 10.00 -16.94 -6.12
N GLU A 80 9.06 -16.68 -7.04
CA GLU A 80 9.16 -17.09 -8.44
C GLU A 80 10.38 -16.46 -9.12
N ALA A 81 10.63 -15.16 -8.85
CA ALA A 81 11.80 -14.49 -9.37
C ALA A 81 13.12 -15.03 -8.80
N ILE A 82 13.16 -15.46 -7.54
CA ILE A 82 14.35 -16.09 -6.92
C ILE A 82 14.66 -17.45 -7.54
N ASP A 83 13.64 -18.19 -7.95
CA ASP A 83 13.78 -19.51 -8.54
C ASP A 83 14.18 -19.43 -10.04
N ASP A 84 14.19 -18.24 -10.65
CA ASP A 84 14.70 -17.97 -12.00
C ASP A 84 16.24 -17.78 -11.96
N GLU A 85 16.97 -18.59 -12.73
CA GLU A 85 18.45 -18.54 -12.81
C GLU A 85 18.97 -17.19 -13.39
N GLU A 86 18.16 -16.48 -14.17
CA GLU A 86 18.50 -15.18 -14.76
C GLU A 86 18.05 -13.98 -13.89
N CYS A 87 17.59 -14.24 -12.66
CA CYS A 87 17.08 -13.20 -11.79
C CYS A 87 18.15 -12.19 -11.42
N SER A 88 17.89 -10.92 -11.72
CA SER A 88 18.74 -9.80 -11.31
C SER A 88 18.27 -9.17 -10.00
N VAL A 89 19.20 -8.60 -9.24
CA VAL A 89 18.87 -7.83 -8.02
C VAL A 89 17.94 -6.67 -8.33
N GLU A 90 18.09 -6.05 -9.51
CA GLU A 90 17.22 -4.97 -9.99
C GLU A 90 15.78 -5.44 -10.21
N HIS A 91 15.60 -6.66 -10.70
CA HIS A 91 14.28 -7.24 -10.87
C HIS A 91 13.63 -7.49 -9.52
N LEU A 92 14.35 -8.13 -8.59
CA LEU A 92 13.86 -8.38 -7.23
C LEU A 92 13.52 -7.08 -6.50
N GLU A 93 14.38 -6.08 -6.59
CA GLU A 93 14.14 -4.76 -6.00
C GLU A 93 12.81 -4.15 -6.51
N ARG A 94 12.54 -4.29 -7.81
CA ARG A 94 11.32 -3.78 -8.44
C ARG A 94 10.07 -4.50 -7.94
N VAL A 95 10.14 -5.82 -7.75
CA VAL A 95 9.02 -6.62 -7.24
C VAL A 95 8.78 -6.31 -5.77
N VAL A 96 9.81 -6.38 -4.93
CA VAL A 96 9.72 -6.10 -3.49
C VAL A 96 9.13 -4.69 -3.21
N ARG A 97 9.47 -3.71 -4.03
CA ARG A 97 8.95 -2.33 -3.92
C ARG A 97 7.44 -2.19 -4.11
N GLN A 98 6.76 -3.23 -4.53
CA GLN A 98 5.29 -3.21 -4.65
C GLN A 98 4.59 -3.33 -3.28
N ASP A 99 5.31 -3.77 -2.24
CA ASP A 99 4.78 -3.85 -0.88
C ASP A 99 5.69 -3.10 0.12
N ALA A 100 5.17 -1.97 0.66
CA ALA A 100 5.89 -1.16 1.65
C ALA A 100 6.20 -1.93 2.94
N VAL A 101 5.30 -2.81 3.36
CA VAL A 101 5.48 -3.64 4.58
C VAL A 101 6.65 -4.59 4.37
N LEU A 102 6.76 -5.21 3.19
CA LEU A 102 7.85 -6.10 2.85
C LEU A 102 9.18 -5.35 2.81
N VAL A 103 9.24 -4.17 2.18
CA VAL A 103 10.42 -3.31 2.17
C VAL A 103 10.88 -2.99 3.59
N TYR A 104 9.98 -2.51 4.43
CA TYR A 104 10.26 -2.17 5.83
C TYR A 104 10.82 -3.37 6.61
N ARG A 105 10.19 -4.54 6.46
CA ARG A 105 10.60 -5.75 7.18
C ARG A 105 11.95 -6.30 6.71
N ILE A 106 12.27 -6.22 5.43
CA ILE A 106 13.59 -6.58 4.90
C ILE A 106 14.67 -5.66 5.47
N LEU A 107 14.43 -4.34 5.49
CA LEU A 107 15.37 -3.38 6.09
C LEU A 107 15.56 -3.65 7.59
N LEU A 108 14.47 -3.90 8.30
CA LEU A 108 14.52 -4.24 9.73
C LEU A 108 15.30 -5.55 9.98
N LEU A 109 15.10 -6.57 9.14
CA LEU A 109 15.79 -7.86 9.23
C LEU A 109 17.30 -7.67 9.09
N VAL A 110 17.74 -6.98 8.03
CA VAL A 110 19.17 -6.77 7.76
C VAL A 110 19.84 -5.91 8.84
N ASN A 111 19.13 -4.92 9.37
CA ASN A 111 19.63 -4.06 10.44
C ASN A 111 19.49 -4.67 11.84
N SER A 112 18.99 -5.89 11.94
CA SER A 112 18.90 -6.58 13.22
C SER A 112 20.29 -6.95 13.76
N ALA A 113 20.37 -7.18 15.08
CA ALA A 113 21.61 -7.58 15.74
C ALA A 113 22.21 -8.88 15.18
N ALA A 114 21.42 -9.71 14.51
CA ALA A 114 21.87 -10.96 13.90
C ALA A 114 22.92 -10.75 12.79
N TYR A 115 22.89 -9.61 12.12
CA TYR A 115 23.84 -9.27 11.05
C TYR A 115 25.05 -8.44 11.54
N GLY A 116 25.01 -7.92 12.78
CA GLY A 116 26.16 -7.28 13.44
C GLY A 116 26.73 -6.07 12.68
N LEU A 117 25.90 -5.38 11.93
CA LEU A 117 26.32 -4.26 11.11
C LEU A 117 26.78 -3.07 11.96
N ARG A 118 27.87 -2.43 11.53
CA ARG A 118 28.39 -1.19 12.16
C ARG A 118 27.67 0.06 11.69
N ARG A 119 27.01 0.00 10.56
CA ARG A 119 26.20 1.06 9.95
C ARG A 119 24.87 0.50 9.53
N GLU A 120 23.84 1.27 9.72
CA GLU A 120 22.50 0.95 9.25
C GLU A 120 22.43 0.98 7.72
N ILE A 121 21.69 0.03 7.15
CA ILE A 121 21.39 -0.05 5.72
C ILE A 121 20.01 0.54 5.51
N ASP A 122 19.92 1.58 4.70
CA ASP A 122 18.71 2.29 4.33
C ASP A 122 18.27 2.02 2.87
N ALA A 123 19.19 1.53 2.03
CA ALA A 123 18.93 1.22 0.64
C ALA A 123 18.47 -0.23 0.47
N LEU A 124 17.26 -0.44 -0.10
CA LEU A 124 16.71 -1.77 -0.33
C LEU A 124 17.62 -2.67 -1.18
N ARG A 125 18.21 -2.12 -2.26
CA ARG A 125 19.17 -2.88 -3.10
C ARG A 125 20.33 -3.43 -2.30
N HIS A 126 20.89 -2.61 -1.42
CA HIS A 126 21.99 -3.02 -0.55
C HIS A 126 21.54 -4.11 0.44
N ALA A 127 20.33 -3.96 1.02
CA ALA A 127 19.76 -4.97 1.89
C ALA A 127 19.57 -6.32 1.17
N LEU A 128 19.06 -6.32 -0.06
CA LEU A 128 18.89 -7.53 -0.87
C LEU A 128 20.23 -8.21 -1.20
N MET A 129 21.25 -7.43 -1.56
CA MET A 129 22.59 -7.94 -1.80
C MET A 129 23.23 -8.56 -0.54
N MET A 130 23.04 -7.92 0.61
CA MET A 130 23.56 -8.40 1.89
C MET A 130 22.89 -9.70 2.32
N LEU A 131 21.57 -9.78 2.16
CA LEU A 131 20.79 -10.97 2.54
C LEU A 131 21.08 -12.15 1.62
N GLY A 132 21.20 -11.88 0.32
CA GLY A 132 21.35 -12.87 -0.73
C GLY A 132 20.05 -13.65 -1.02
N LEU A 133 19.94 -14.18 -2.25
CA LEU A 133 18.72 -14.83 -2.75
C LEU A 133 18.26 -16.01 -1.88
N ARG A 134 19.19 -16.85 -1.45
CA ARG A 134 18.88 -18.05 -0.67
C ARG A 134 18.25 -17.71 0.68
N GLU A 135 18.84 -16.75 1.41
CA GLU A 135 18.36 -16.35 2.72
C GLU A 135 17.04 -15.59 2.61
N LEU A 136 16.93 -14.68 1.63
CA LEU A 136 15.67 -14.00 1.31
C LEU A 136 14.55 -15.00 1.03
N GLY A 137 14.80 -15.98 0.15
CA GLY A 137 13.80 -17.00 -0.20
C GLY A 137 13.39 -17.86 1.00
N ARG A 138 14.34 -18.24 1.86
CA ARG A 138 14.05 -18.97 3.11
C ARG A 138 13.13 -18.14 4.02
N TRP A 139 13.51 -16.91 4.29
CA TRP A 139 12.74 -16.00 5.15
C TRP A 139 11.34 -15.73 4.59
N LEU A 140 11.20 -15.48 3.28
CA LEU A 140 9.90 -15.26 2.65
C LEU A 140 8.97 -16.46 2.75
N ARG A 141 9.49 -17.69 2.61
CA ARG A 141 8.67 -18.91 2.78
C ARG A 141 8.14 -19.06 4.20
N GLU A 142 8.91 -18.60 5.20
CA GLU A 142 8.48 -18.58 6.61
C GLU A 142 7.34 -17.54 6.84
N GLN A 143 7.31 -16.45 6.06
CA GLN A 143 6.29 -15.41 6.17
C GLN A 143 4.96 -15.76 5.48
N LEU A 144 4.95 -16.70 4.50
CA LEU A 144 3.76 -17.04 3.73
C LEU A 144 2.53 -17.40 4.57
N PRO A 145 2.63 -18.15 5.68
CA PRO A 145 1.48 -18.48 6.53
C PRO A 145 0.87 -17.29 7.26
N GLU A 146 1.65 -16.22 7.46
CA GLU A 146 1.22 -15.01 8.18
C GLU A 146 0.63 -13.95 7.25
N GLY A 147 0.82 -14.11 5.94
CA GLY A 147 0.34 -13.19 4.92
C GLY A 147 -1.08 -13.52 4.48
N GLU A 148 -2.10 -12.88 5.03
CA GLU A 148 -3.43 -12.88 4.43
C GLU A 148 -3.61 -11.66 3.51
N PRO A 149 -4.28 -11.83 2.35
CA PRO A 149 -4.57 -10.70 1.49
C PRO A 149 -5.57 -9.78 2.19
N ASP A 150 -5.07 -8.67 2.70
CA ASP A 150 -5.91 -7.63 3.31
C ASP A 150 -6.39 -6.66 2.22
N GLY A 151 -7.54 -6.98 1.63
CA GLY A 151 -8.15 -6.16 0.60
C GLY A 151 -8.48 -4.74 1.05
N ASP A 152 -8.70 -4.53 2.34
CA ASP A 152 -9.02 -3.22 2.91
C ASP A 152 -7.84 -2.26 2.89
N LEU A 153 -6.61 -2.76 3.03
CA LEU A 153 -5.40 -1.94 2.97
C LEU A 153 -4.85 -1.77 1.55
N HIS A 154 -5.39 -2.48 0.57
CA HIS A 154 -4.90 -2.38 -0.82
C HIS A 154 -4.86 -0.94 -1.36
N PRO A 155 -5.88 -0.08 -1.20
CA PRO A 155 -5.82 1.31 -1.67
C PRO A 155 -4.76 2.14 -0.94
N VAL A 156 -4.52 1.88 0.35
CA VAL A 156 -3.46 2.54 1.13
C VAL A 156 -2.09 2.16 0.57
N ARG A 157 -1.83 0.87 0.39
CA ARG A 157 -0.58 0.34 -0.20
C ARG A 157 -0.33 0.91 -1.59
N LEU A 158 -1.37 0.88 -2.45
CA LEU A 158 -1.27 1.45 -3.79
C LEU A 158 -0.92 2.94 -3.74
N SER A 159 -1.54 3.72 -2.85
CA SER A 159 -1.24 5.15 -2.70
C SER A 159 0.20 5.41 -2.23
N MET A 160 0.75 4.55 -1.36
CA MET A 160 2.15 4.63 -0.93
C MET A 160 3.10 4.37 -2.10
N VAL A 161 2.87 3.31 -2.86
CA VAL A 161 3.67 2.98 -4.07
C VAL A 161 3.58 4.10 -5.11
N MET A 162 2.38 4.63 -5.36
CA MET A 162 2.20 5.73 -6.33
C MET A 162 2.91 7.00 -5.90
N ARG A 163 2.89 7.34 -4.61
CA ARG A 163 3.64 8.48 -4.05
C ARG A 163 5.14 8.29 -4.21
N ALA A 164 5.65 7.09 -3.92
CA ALA A 164 7.06 6.77 -4.07
C ALA A 164 7.52 6.86 -5.55
N ARG A 165 6.72 6.33 -6.48
CA ARG A 165 6.97 6.45 -7.92
C ARG A 165 6.96 7.89 -8.39
N LEU A 166 6.01 8.69 -7.91
CA LEU A 166 5.95 10.12 -8.25
C LEU A 166 7.18 10.86 -7.74
N ALA A 167 7.58 10.64 -6.48
CA ALA A 167 8.78 11.25 -5.90
C ALA A 167 10.04 10.90 -6.72
N GLN A 168 10.21 9.64 -7.10
CA GLN A 168 11.30 9.20 -7.96
C GLN A 168 11.26 9.84 -9.35
N HIS A 169 10.06 10.00 -9.93
CA HIS A 169 9.87 10.61 -11.25
C HIS A 169 10.16 12.12 -11.27
N LEU A 170 9.95 12.80 -10.14
CA LEU A 170 10.24 14.22 -10.00
C LEU A 170 11.74 14.52 -9.84
N LEU A 171 12.59 13.52 -9.66
CA LEU A 171 14.02 13.71 -9.70
C LEU A 171 14.49 14.13 -11.09
N ALA A 172 15.49 15.02 -11.13
CA ALA A 172 16.05 15.51 -12.38
C ALA A 172 16.57 14.36 -13.26
N THR A 173 16.42 14.50 -14.56
CA THR A 173 16.98 13.58 -15.54
C THR A 173 18.52 13.59 -15.38
N GLY A 174 19.11 12.42 -15.14
CA GLY A 174 20.55 12.28 -14.88
C GLY A 174 20.93 12.12 -13.41
N SER A 175 19.95 12.09 -12.51
CA SER A 175 20.19 11.68 -11.11
C SER A 175 20.71 10.23 -11.06
N ASP A 176 21.64 10.00 -10.14
CA ASP A 176 22.20 8.67 -9.86
C ASP A 176 21.10 7.67 -9.50
N ASP A 177 21.24 6.43 -9.96
CA ASP A 177 20.28 5.34 -9.65
C ASP A 177 20.21 5.05 -8.14
N SER A 178 21.32 5.26 -7.41
CA SER A 178 21.35 5.15 -5.95
C SER A 178 20.39 6.17 -5.32
N LEU A 179 20.51 7.44 -5.69
CA LEU A 179 19.65 8.51 -5.20
C LEU A 179 18.16 8.25 -5.53
N ARG A 180 17.90 7.75 -6.72
CA ARG A 180 16.52 7.38 -7.12
C ARG A 180 15.96 6.25 -6.26
N SER A 181 16.79 5.26 -5.92
CA SER A 181 16.43 4.16 -5.03
C SER A 181 16.14 4.65 -3.61
N GLU A 182 16.99 5.50 -3.07
CA GLU A 182 16.84 6.10 -1.74
C GLU A 182 15.57 6.95 -1.64
N VAL A 183 15.33 7.82 -2.62
CA VAL A 183 14.12 8.66 -2.67
C VAL A 183 12.86 7.81 -2.77
N TYR A 184 12.88 6.75 -3.58
CA TYR A 184 11.74 5.83 -3.65
C TYR A 184 11.47 5.19 -2.29
N THR A 185 12.50 4.61 -1.66
CA THR A 185 12.37 3.92 -0.37
C THR A 185 11.89 4.88 0.72
N THR A 186 12.45 6.09 0.78
CA THR A 186 12.05 7.12 1.74
C THR A 186 10.61 7.58 1.55
N ALA A 187 10.15 7.71 0.31
CA ALA A 187 8.79 8.12 0.00
C ALA A 187 7.76 6.98 0.16
N LEU A 188 8.22 5.71 0.12
CA LEU A 188 7.38 4.54 0.31
C LEU A 188 7.07 4.32 1.80
N LEU A 189 8.05 4.51 2.68
CA LEU A 189 7.94 4.33 4.14
C LEU A 189 7.49 5.60 4.85
#